data_7edff5fa7b57a6008ca21962bfc23774
#
_entry.id   7edff5fa7b57a6008ca21962bfc23774
#
_cell.length_a   1.000
_cell.length_b   1.000
_cell.length_c   1.000
_cell.angle_alpha   90.00
_cell.angle_beta   90.00
_cell.angle_gamma   90.00
#
_symmetry.space_group_name_H-M   'P 1'
#
loop_
_entity.id
_entity.type
_entity.pdbx_description
1 polymer ?
#
loop_
_entity_poly.entity_id
_entity_poly.type
_entity_poly.pdbx_seq_one_letter_code
_entity_poly.pdbx_strand_id
1 'polypeptide(L)'
;VLLFLNVVLFCYIYFYDLPRIDERKTLEARRRVYGPEAATIDSLTRSNRTGETVKLEKRTDSWWLTAPYEWPADRNAVSGLTNTLQLLEHETSFAVAELAQSGRSLADYGLADPALTLQFTSAGKSYTTKIGDVTAVGNRLYILSPDGTRIHVVNRSLAESIGLPLDS
;
A
#
# COMPACT_ATOMS: atom_id res chain seq x y z
N VAL A 1 -17.56 -16.63 45.08
CA VAL A 1 -16.54 -17.30 44.26
C VAL A 1 -16.64 -16.80 42.80
N LEU A 2 -17.82 -16.89 42.16
CA LEU A 2 -18.01 -16.52 40.75
C LEU A 2 -17.73 -15.02 40.49
N LEU A 3 -18.15 -14.13 41.38
CA LEU A 3 -17.91 -12.68 41.27
C LEU A 3 -16.43 -12.34 41.41
N PHE A 4 -15.71 -13.00 42.27
CA PHE A 4 -14.26 -12.82 42.43
C PHE A 4 -13.51 -13.28 41.19
N LEU A 5 -13.90 -14.40 40.59
CA LEU A 5 -13.32 -14.90 39.34
C LEU A 5 -13.51 -13.91 38.17
N ASN A 6 -14.70 -13.30 38.06
CA ASN A 6 -14.98 -12.29 37.07
C ASN A 6 -14.12 -11.02 37.24
N VAL A 7 -13.94 -10.57 38.48
CA VAL A 7 -13.08 -9.41 38.78
C VAL A 7 -11.63 -9.70 38.42
N VAL A 8 -11.12 -10.89 38.76
CA VAL A 8 -9.75 -11.30 38.39
C VAL A 8 -9.58 -11.38 36.89
N LEU A 9 -10.56 -11.97 36.19
CA LEU A 9 -10.55 -12.05 34.71
C LEU A 9 -10.60 -10.64 34.07
N PHE A 10 -11.44 -9.76 34.58
CA PHE A 10 -11.53 -8.37 34.12
C PHE A 10 -10.20 -7.62 34.33
N CYS A 11 -9.59 -7.73 35.53
CA CYS A 11 -8.28 -7.16 35.79
C CYS A 11 -7.20 -7.70 34.87
N TYR A 12 -7.20 -9.01 34.61
CA TYR A 12 -6.27 -9.63 33.67
C TYR A 12 -6.42 -9.08 32.26
N ILE A 13 -7.65 -9.02 31.73
CA ILE A 13 -7.91 -8.47 30.40
C ILE A 13 -7.51 -6.99 30.33
N TYR A 14 -7.89 -6.21 31.34
CA TYR A 14 -7.67 -4.76 31.34
C TYR A 14 -6.17 -4.39 31.47
N PHE A 15 -5.44 -5.06 32.34
CA PHE A 15 -4.04 -4.72 32.62
C PHE A 15 -3.03 -5.47 31.78
N TYR A 16 -3.41 -6.61 31.17
CA TYR A 16 -2.48 -7.47 30.47
C TYR A 16 -2.79 -7.63 28.97
N ASP A 17 -4.04 -7.86 28.58
CA ASP A 17 -4.38 -8.07 27.17
C ASP A 17 -4.58 -6.78 26.40
N LEU A 18 -5.26 -5.78 26.97
CA LEU A 18 -5.49 -4.51 26.27
C LEU A 18 -4.20 -3.80 25.85
N PRO A 19 -3.18 -3.61 26.71
CA PRO A 19 -1.94 -2.99 26.30
C PRO A 19 -1.21 -3.74 25.18
N ARG A 20 -1.24 -5.07 25.20
CA ARG A 20 -0.63 -5.89 24.15
C ARG A 20 -1.34 -5.79 22.81
N ILE A 21 -2.66 -5.65 22.83
CA ILE A 21 -3.47 -5.44 21.62
C ILE A 21 -3.12 -4.08 20.99
N ASP A 22 -2.97 -3.05 21.82
CA ASP A 22 -2.61 -1.71 21.35
C ASP A 22 -1.17 -1.65 20.81
N GLU A 23 -0.23 -2.34 21.43
CA GLU A 23 1.13 -2.47 20.89
C GLU A 23 1.15 -3.16 19.52
N ARG A 24 0.41 -4.27 19.36
CA ARG A 24 0.29 -4.98 18.08
C ARG A 24 -0.32 -4.09 17.00
N LYS A 25 -1.41 -3.41 17.29
CA LYS A 25 -2.05 -2.47 16.35
C LYS A 25 -1.10 -1.33 15.95
N THR A 26 -0.31 -0.84 16.90
CA THR A 26 0.68 0.22 16.64
C THR A 26 1.82 -0.29 15.76
N LEU A 27 2.29 -1.52 15.98
CA LEU A 27 3.32 -2.15 15.16
C LEU A 27 2.81 -2.44 13.75
N GLU A 28 1.59 -2.95 13.61
CA GLU A 28 0.93 -3.17 12.32
C GLU A 28 0.73 -1.83 11.57
N ALA A 29 0.27 -0.79 12.26
CA ALA A 29 0.11 0.54 11.68
C ALA A 29 1.45 1.13 11.19
N ARG A 30 2.56 0.88 11.91
CA ARG A 30 3.91 1.30 11.50
C ARG A 30 4.44 0.52 10.29
N ARG A 31 3.95 -0.69 10.04
CA ARG A 31 4.33 -1.51 8.89
C ARG A 31 3.56 -1.15 7.62
N ARG A 32 2.45 -0.45 7.73
CA ARG A 32 1.67 -0.05 6.57
C ARG A 32 2.41 0.98 5.72
N VAL A 33 2.40 0.76 4.41
CA VAL A 33 2.97 1.70 3.43
C VAL A 33 2.12 2.97 3.38
N TYR A 34 0.79 2.79 3.48
CA TYR A 34 -0.18 3.88 3.53
C TYR A 34 -0.84 3.93 4.90
N GLY A 35 -1.11 5.13 5.35
CA GLY A 35 -1.86 5.38 6.58
C GLY A 35 -3.38 5.38 6.35
N PRO A 36 -4.13 6.12 7.18
CA PRO A 36 -5.58 6.23 7.06
C PRO A 36 -6.06 6.84 5.74
N GLU A 37 -5.16 7.48 4.98
CA GLU A 37 -5.44 8.04 3.65
C GLU A 37 -5.89 6.99 2.63
N ALA A 38 -5.46 5.74 2.76
CA ALA A 38 -5.91 4.64 1.90
C ALA A 38 -7.26 4.04 2.31
N ALA A 39 -7.87 4.51 3.41
CA ALA A 39 -9.13 3.95 3.91
C ALA A 39 -10.33 4.23 2.97
N THR A 40 -10.31 5.38 2.29
CA THR A 40 -11.38 5.80 1.38
C THR A 40 -10.79 6.24 0.05
N ILE A 41 -10.66 5.33 -0.88
CA ILE A 41 -10.15 5.63 -2.22
C ILE A 41 -11.32 6.02 -3.12
N ASP A 42 -11.27 7.21 -3.74
CA ASP A 42 -12.31 7.74 -4.62
C ASP A 42 -11.95 7.60 -6.10
N SER A 43 -10.66 7.63 -6.42
CA SER A 43 -10.15 7.33 -7.76
C SER A 43 -8.81 6.62 -7.71
N LEU A 44 -8.51 5.87 -8.75
CA LEU A 44 -7.27 5.15 -8.89
C LEU A 44 -6.81 5.21 -10.35
N THR A 45 -5.59 5.65 -10.56
CA THR A 45 -4.95 5.69 -11.89
C THR A 45 -3.68 4.87 -11.85
N ARG A 46 -3.56 3.95 -12.76
CA ARG A 46 -2.36 3.15 -13.01
C ARG A 46 -1.77 3.58 -14.34
N SER A 47 -0.49 3.91 -14.36
CA SER A 47 0.26 4.22 -15.60
C SER A 47 1.53 3.37 -15.64
N ASN A 48 1.76 2.68 -16.74
CA ASN A 48 2.99 1.93 -16.96
C ASN A 48 4.04 2.80 -17.70
N ARG A 49 5.26 2.27 -17.81
CA ARG A 49 6.39 2.92 -18.50
C ARG A 49 6.10 3.18 -19.98
N THR A 50 5.25 2.39 -20.63
CA THR A 50 4.88 2.56 -22.05
C THR A 50 3.83 3.63 -22.29
N GLY A 51 3.34 4.28 -21.21
CA GLY A 51 2.30 5.31 -21.27
C GLY A 51 0.86 4.78 -21.28
N GLU A 52 0.70 3.46 -21.19
CA GLU A 52 -0.64 2.89 -21.03
C GLU A 52 -1.22 3.28 -19.67
N THR A 53 -2.41 3.83 -19.69
CA THR A 53 -3.06 4.34 -18.48
C THR A 53 -4.44 3.69 -18.31
N VAL A 54 -4.68 3.20 -17.11
CA VAL A 54 -5.97 2.68 -16.67
C VAL A 54 -6.46 3.58 -15.54
N LYS A 55 -7.65 4.14 -15.69
CA LYS A 55 -8.23 5.04 -14.69
C LYS A 55 -9.57 4.50 -14.20
N LEU A 56 -9.71 4.42 -12.89
CA LEU A 56 -10.93 4.02 -12.20
C LEU A 56 -11.42 5.20 -11.36
N GLU A 57 -12.71 5.48 -11.42
CA GLU A 57 -13.36 6.51 -10.61
C GLU A 57 -14.60 5.97 -9.94
N LYS A 58 -14.81 6.35 -8.70
CA LYS A 58 -16.03 6.04 -7.97
C LYS A 58 -17.08 7.12 -8.27
N ARG A 59 -18.22 6.71 -8.84
CA ARG A 59 -19.37 7.57 -9.11
C ARG A 59 -20.55 7.09 -8.27
N THR A 60 -20.97 7.90 -7.32
CA THR A 60 -22.03 7.55 -6.35
C THR A 60 -21.64 6.26 -5.61
N ASP A 61 -22.21 5.12 -5.97
CA ASP A 61 -21.97 3.83 -5.32
C ASP A 61 -21.30 2.78 -6.24
N SER A 62 -20.91 3.19 -7.44
CA SER A 62 -20.36 2.30 -8.46
C SER A 62 -19.00 2.76 -8.95
N TRP A 63 -18.14 1.80 -9.26
CA TRP A 63 -16.84 2.08 -9.87
C TRP A 63 -16.94 2.03 -11.38
N TRP A 64 -16.25 2.94 -12.03
CA TRP A 64 -16.20 3.08 -13.48
C TRP A 64 -14.74 3.11 -13.95
N LEU A 65 -14.47 2.35 -14.98
CA LEU A 65 -13.28 2.53 -15.80
C LEU A 65 -13.53 3.77 -16.66
N THR A 66 -12.64 4.77 -16.60
CA THR A 66 -12.79 6.03 -17.35
C THR A 66 -11.67 6.22 -18.38
N ALA A 67 -10.64 5.39 -18.33
CA ALA A 67 -9.61 5.30 -19.35
C ALA A 67 -9.08 3.87 -19.43
N PRO A 68 -8.80 3.34 -20.66
CA PRO A 68 -8.81 4.01 -21.97
C PRO A 68 -10.19 4.18 -22.59
N TYR A 69 -11.22 3.57 -22.06
CA TYR A 69 -12.61 3.67 -22.49
C TYR A 69 -13.54 3.65 -21.27
N GLU A 70 -14.77 4.12 -21.44
CA GLU A 70 -15.73 4.20 -20.35
C GLU A 70 -16.53 2.88 -20.24
N TRP A 71 -16.42 2.23 -19.06
CA TRP A 71 -17.10 0.96 -18.80
C TRP A 71 -17.36 0.79 -17.29
N PRO A 72 -18.48 0.17 -16.90
CA PRO A 72 -18.69 -0.21 -15.50
C PRO A 72 -17.58 -1.15 -15.03
N ALA A 73 -16.90 -0.80 -13.93
CA ALA A 73 -15.85 -1.64 -13.38
C ALA A 73 -16.42 -2.76 -12.50
N ASP A 74 -15.76 -3.91 -12.50
CA ASP A 74 -16.11 -4.99 -11.60
C ASP A 74 -15.85 -4.57 -10.14
N ARG A 75 -16.89 -4.56 -9.32
CA ARG A 75 -16.83 -4.15 -7.92
C ARG A 75 -15.85 -5.00 -7.13
N ASN A 76 -15.83 -6.32 -7.37
CA ASN A 76 -15.00 -7.24 -6.60
C ASN A 76 -13.52 -7.04 -6.94
N ALA A 77 -13.19 -6.87 -8.21
CA ALA A 77 -11.83 -6.58 -8.67
C ALA A 77 -11.31 -5.27 -8.06
N VAL A 78 -12.11 -4.19 -8.12
CA VAL A 78 -11.72 -2.90 -7.53
C VAL A 78 -11.63 -2.98 -6.01
N SER A 79 -12.56 -3.66 -5.34
CA SER A 79 -12.49 -3.85 -3.89
C SER A 79 -11.26 -4.66 -3.48
N GLY A 80 -10.90 -5.69 -4.24
CA GLY A 80 -9.68 -6.46 -4.02
C GLY A 80 -8.42 -5.57 -4.12
N LEU A 81 -8.35 -4.74 -5.15
CA LEU A 81 -7.24 -3.81 -5.36
C LEU A 81 -7.15 -2.76 -4.25
N THR A 82 -8.26 -2.11 -3.91
CA THR A 82 -8.29 -1.10 -2.83
C THR A 82 -7.93 -1.71 -1.48
N ASN A 83 -8.42 -2.91 -1.16
CA ASN A 83 -8.05 -3.63 0.06
C ASN A 83 -6.55 -3.98 0.08
N THR A 84 -5.98 -4.39 -1.05
CA THR A 84 -4.54 -4.66 -1.16
C THR A 84 -3.73 -3.41 -0.84
N LEU A 85 -4.14 -2.24 -1.33
CA LEU A 85 -3.47 -0.98 -1.02
C LEU A 85 -3.64 -0.57 0.45
N GLN A 86 -4.84 -0.70 1.01
CA GLN A 86 -5.11 -0.37 2.42
C GLN A 86 -4.32 -1.23 3.40
N LEU A 87 -4.12 -2.51 3.05
CA LEU A 87 -3.45 -3.49 3.90
C LEU A 87 -1.98 -3.70 3.51
N LEU A 88 -1.46 -2.91 2.56
CA LEU A 88 -0.09 -3.07 2.09
C LEU A 88 0.90 -2.79 3.22
N GLU A 89 1.65 -3.81 3.58
CA GLU A 89 2.71 -3.74 4.58
C GLU A 89 4.09 -3.83 3.93
N HIS A 90 5.04 -3.10 4.48
CA HIS A 90 6.44 -3.26 4.11
C HIS A 90 7.16 -4.21 5.06
N GLU A 91 8.06 -5.00 4.53
CA GLU A 91 8.94 -5.87 5.33
C GLU A 91 10.12 -5.07 5.90
N THR A 92 10.64 -4.15 5.08
CA THR A 92 11.68 -3.19 5.48
C THR A 92 11.48 -1.86 4.76
N SER A 93 12.05 -0.80 5.30
CA SER A 93 12.05 0.52 4.67
C SER A 93 13.30 1.29 5.06
N PHE A 94 13.78 2.14 4.16
CA PHE A 94 14.93 3.01 4.38
C PHE A 94 14.71 4.39 3.76
N ALA A 95 15.41 5.39 4.27
CA ALA A 95 15.21 6.76 3.82
C ALA A 95 15.94 7.01 2.49
N VAL A 96 15.29 7.77 1.60
CA VAL A 96 15.90 8.20 0.32
C VAL A 96 17.19 9.02 0.58
N ALA A 97 17.22 9.79 1.66
CA ALA A 97 18.41 10.56 2.05
C ALA A 97 19.65 9.69 2.35
N GLU A 98 19.47 8.44 2.73
CA GLU A 98 20.56 7.50 3.02
C GLU A 98 21.21 6.95 1.73
N LEU A 99 20.55 7.05 0.58
CA LEU A 99 21.06 6.53 -0.69
C LEU A 99 22.36 7.23 -1.10
N ALA A 100 22.41 8.54 -0.98
CA ALA A 100 23.58 9.33 -1.34
C ALA A 100 24.82 8.93 -0.52
N GLN A 101 24.65 8.57 0.75
CA GLN A 101 25.73 8.11 1.64
C GLN A 101 26.30 6.77 1.21
N SER A 102 25.48 5.93 0.57
CA SER A 102 25.88 4.60 0.05
C SER A 102 26.27 4.62 -1.43
N GLY A 103 26.36 5.82 -2.06
CA GLY A 103 26.65 5.96 -3.49
C GLY A 103 25.57 5.42 -4.41
N ARG A 104 24.33 5.28 -3.90
CA ARG A 104 23.17 4.78 -4.64
C ARG A 104 22.20 5.91 -4.98
N SER A 105 21.32 5.63 -5.93
CA SER A 105 20.29 6.55 -6.40
C SER A 105 18.94 5.83 -6.55
N LEU A 106 17.89 6.56 -6.83
CA LEU A 106 16.58 5.97 -7.14
C LEU A 106 16.62 5.07 -8.39
N ALA A 107 17.56 5.30 -9.30
CA ALA A 107 17.70 4.48 -10.50
C ALA A 107 18.12 3.04 -10.19
N ASP A 108 18.92 2.83 -9.13
CA ASP A 108 19.37 1.49 -8.70
C ASP A 108 18.23 0.60 -8.18
N TYR A 109 17.06 1.18 -7.97
CA TYR A 109 15.84 0.52 -7.49
C TYR A 109 14.71 0.56 -8.53
N GLY A 110 15.00 1.02 -9.77
CA GLY A 110 14.00 1.21 -10.81
C GLY A 110 12.98 2.33 -10.52
N LEU A 111 13.26 3.22 -9.57
CA LEU A 111 12.34 4.27 -9.10
C LEU A 111 12.52 5.61 -9.79
N ALA A 112 13.61 5.80 -10.53
CA ALA A 112 13.81 6.99 -11.38
C ALA A 112 12.94 6.93 -12.64
N ASP A 113 12.86 5.73 -13.25
CA ASP A 113 11.96 5.39 -14.36
C ASP A 113 11.12 4.17 -13.97
N PRO A 114 10.04 4.36 -13.19
CA PRO A 114 9.32 3.26 -12.58
C PRO A 114 8.59 2.38 -13.59
N ALA A 115 8.57 1.08 -13.34
CA ALA A 115 7.80 0.12 -14.13
C ALA A 115 6.32 0.48 -14.12
N LEU A 116 5.84 0.99 -12.98
CA LEU A 116 4.46 1.41 -12.78
C LEU A 116 4.39 2.63 -11.86
N THR A 117 3.50 3.55 -12.20
CA THR A 117 3.08 4.64 -11.30
C THR A 117 1.62 4.41 -10.93
N LEU A 118 1.35 4.39 -9.65
CA LEU A 118 0.02 4.28 -9.09
C LEU A 118 -0.34 5.60 -8.42
N GLN A 119 -1.45 6.19 -8.85
CA GLN A 119 -1.99 7.41 -8.26
C GLN A 119 -3.40 7.13 -7.75
N PHE A 120 -3.69 7.53 -6.52
CA PHE A 120 -5.05 7.45 -6.01
C PHE A 120 -5.45 8.74 -5.30
N THR A 121 -6.75 9.02 -5.25
CA THR A 121 -7.30 10.13 -4.48
C THR A 121 -8.09 9.60 -3.29
N SER A 122 -7.96 10.29 -2.19
CA SER A 122 -8.69 10.00 -0.95
C SER A 122 -9.00 11.32 -0.25
N ALA A 123 -10.27 11.55 0.09
CA ALA A 123 -10.72 12.78 0.74
C ALA A 123 -10.21 14.06 0.04
N GLY A 124 -10.21 14.07 -1.29
CA GLY A 124 -9.78 15.20 -2.12
C GLY A 124 -8.27 15.42 -2.20
N LYS A 125 -7.45 14.56 -1.60
CA LYS A 125 -5.99 14.57 -1.72
C LYS A 125 -5.51 13.50 -2.68
N SER A 126 -4.47 13.81 -3.44
CA SER A 126 -3.85 12.89 -4.39
C SER A 126 -2.54 12.34 -3.82
N TYR A 127 -2.36 11.04 -3.96
CA TYR A 127 -1.19 10.30 -3.52
C TYR A 127 -0.59 9.56 -4.72
N THR A 128 0.70 9.70 -4.92
CA THR A 128 1.40 9.07 -6.05
C THR A 128 2.49 8.15 -5.52
N THR A 129 2.44 6.91 -5.93
CA THR A 129 3.41 5.88 -5.56
C THR A 129 4.10 5.37 -6.82
N LYS A 130 5.41 5.30 -6.79
CA LYS A 130 6.21 4.70 -7.86
C LYS A 130 6.61 3.29 -7.48
N ILE A 131 6.39 2.35 -8.38
CA ILE A 131 6.75 0.94 -8.23
C ILE A 131 7.92 0.66 -9.15
N GLY A 132 9.04 0.31 -8.55
CA GLY A 132 10.31 0.05 -9.22
C GLY A 132 10.53 -1.43 -9.51
N ASP A 133 11.79 -1.83 -9.48
CA ASP A 133 12.23 -3.17 -9.86
C ASP A 133 11.91 -4.22 -8.79
N VAL A 134 11.93 -5.48 -9.22
CA VAL A 134 11.90 -6.64 -8.32
C VAL A 134 13.26 -6.78 -7.63
N THR A 135 13.26 -7.12 -6.36
CA THR A 135 14.51 -7.38 -5.63
C THR A 135 15.21 -8.62 -6.17
N ALA A 136 16.55 -8.62 -6.18
CA ALA A 136 17.36 -9.76 -6.63
C ALA A 136 17.12 -11.05 -5.81
N VAL A 137 16.67 -10.91 -4.57
CA VAL A 137 16.41 -12.02 -3.65
C VAL A 137 15.07 -11.83 -2.96
N GLY A 138 14.31 -12.90 -2.80
CA GLY A 138 13.12 -12.92 -1.97
C GLY A 138 11.83 -12.44 -2.65
N ASN A 139 11.85 -12.24 -3.97
CA ASN A 139 10.64 -11.97 -4.76
C ASN A 139 9.79 -10.80 -4.20
N ARG A 140 10.42 -9.65 -4.00
CA ARG A 140 9.83 -8.42 -3.45
C ARG A 140 9.93 -7.29 -4.45
N LEU A 141 9.24 -6.18 -4.19
CA LEU A 141 9.23 -4.97 -5.01
C LEU A 141 9.72 -3.77 -4.20
N TYR A 142 10.40 -2.85 -4.87
CA TYR A 142 10.71 -1.53 -4.34
C TYR A 142 9.57 -0.57 -4.65
N ILE A 143 9.13 0.16 -3.64
CA ILE A 143 8.08 1.19 -3.75
C ILE A 143 8.60 2.48 -3.13
N LEU A 144 8.45 3.59 -3.85
CA LEU A 144 8.68 4.92 -3.29
C LEU A 144 7.41 5.42 -2.62
N SER A 145 7.52 5.84 -1.36
CA SER A 145 6.42 6.45 -0.60
C SER A 145 5.83 7.66 -1.33
N PRO A 146 4.55 8.00 -1.09
CA PRO A 146 3.89 9.14 -1.75
C PRO A 146 4.56 10.48 -1.49
N ASP A 147 5.21 10.66 -0.35
CA ASP A 147 5.99 11.85 0.01
C ASP A 147 7.41 11.87 -0.57
N GLY A 148 7.82 10.77 -1.23
CA GLY A 148 9.15 10.64 -1.83
C GLY A 148 10.30 10.49 -0.84
N THR A 149 10.03 10.33 0.45
CA THR A 149 11.07 10.32 1.50
C THR A 149 11.63 8.94 1.83
N ARG A 150 10.86 7.87 1.55
CA ARG A 150 11.22 6.50 1.92
C ARG A 150 11.03 5.52 0.76
N ILE A 151 11.89 4.53 0.72
CA ILE A 151 11.72 3.34 -0.12
C ILE A 151 11.26 2.21 0.78
N HIS A 152 10.16 1.59 0.39
CA HIS A 152 9.58 0.41 1.04
C HIS A 152 9.87 -0.84 0.22
N VAL A 153 10.18 -1.93 0.88
CA VAL A 153 10.29 -3.26 0.27
C VAL A 153 9.04 -4.03 0.65
N VAL A 154 8.25 -4.38 -0.35
CA VAL A 154 6.94 -5.03 -0.18
C VAL A 154 6.90 -6.38 -0.88
N ASN A 155 5.91 -7.19 -0.52
CA ASN A 155 5.68 -8.47 -1.17
C ASN A 155 5.26 -8.27 -2.64
N ARG A 156 5.72 -9.15 -3.53
CA ARG A 156 5.41 -9.14 -4.97
C ARG A 156 3.91 -9.36 -5.28
N SER A 157 3.13 -9.90 -4.35
CA SER A 157 1.67 -10.07 -4.53
C SER A 157 0.95 -8.76 -4.89
N LEU A 158 1.51 -7.61 -4.51
CA LEU A 158 1.02 -6.31 -4.98
C LEU A 158 1.06 -6.21 -6.51
N ALA A 159 2.15 -6.64 -7.15
CA ALA A 159 2.29 -6.57 -8.61
C ALA A 159 1.19 -7.38 -9.32
N GLU A 160 0.87 -8.55 -8.79
CA GLU A 160 -0.20 -9.39 -9.31
C GLU A 160 -1.56 -8.71 -9.19
N SER A 161 -1.83 -8.10 -8.03
CA SER A 161 -3.09 -7.38 -7.76
C SER A 161 -3.29 -6.16 -8.66
N ILE A 162 -2.22 -5.47 -9.05
CA ILE A 162 -2.27 -4.30 -9.94
C ILE A 162 -2.02 -4.65 -11.41
N GLY A 163 -1.88 -5.95 -11.73
CA GLY A 163 -1.73 -6.45 -13.10
C GLY A 163 -0.44 -6.00 -13.77
N LEU A 164 0.69 -5.99 -13.01
CA LEU A 164 2.02 -5.85 -13.62
C LEU A 164 2.38 -7.14 -14.36
N PRO A 165 2.85 -7.06 -15.62
CA PRO A 165 3.49 -8.20 -16.26
C PRO A 165 4.75 -8.57 -15.45
N LEU A 166 4.84 -9.81 -15.04
CA LEU A 166 5.91 -10.31 -14.18
C LEU A 166 7.09 -10.89 -14.97
N ASP A 167 7.01 -10.83 -16.29
CA ASP A 167 7.94 -11.44 -17.24
C ASP A 167 8.87 -10.36 -17.82
N SER A 168 9.81 -9.92 -16.99
CA SER A 168 10.92 -9.10 -17.46
C SER A 168 12.19 -9.38 -16.64
#